data_ea0935a8444a855cdccaf05777f2170e
#
_entry.id   ea0935a8444a855cdccaf05777f2170e
#
_cell.length_a   1.000
_cell.length_b   1.000
_cell.length_c   1.000
_cell.angle_alpha   90.00
_cell.angle_beta   90.00
_cell.angle_gamma   90.00
#
_symmetry.space_group_name_H-M   'P 1'
#
loop_
_entity.id
_entity.type
_entity.pdbx_description
1 polymer ?
#
loop_
_entity_poly.entity_id
_entity_poly.type
_entity_poly.pdbx_seq_one_letter_code
_entity_poly.pdbx_strand_id
1 'polypeptide(L)'
;DISHNPAEKISIQNRPWRGTSDAKVTIVNFDDLECPYCARMHQELFPAVQDHYKGMVKFIYKDFPLVEIHPWAMHAAVNAGCLADQNNDDYWRFVDYIHGHTDEVTGPAHDVHGAGKTLDKMAHDEGERSKLDLAKLDACIGKQDESAVRASMKQGDSLGVTGTPTLFVNGERISGVLPEAELSTAIDRALREAGVQPPAPLAEAAKKPAVPPPPAK
;
A
#
# COMPACT_ATOMS: atom_id res chain seq x y z
N ASP A 1 -17.20 -2.78 2.74
CA ASP A 1 -16.86 -2.54 4.15
C ASP A 1 -16.53 -3.85 4.83
N ILE A 2 -15.43 -3.90 5.56
CA ILE A 2 -14.98 -5.05 6.33
C ILE A 2 -14.70 -4.65 7.77
N SER A 3 -15.17 -5.47 8.72
CA SER A 3 -14.92 -5.28 10.14
C SER A 3 -15.31 -6.54 10.93
N HIS A 4 -14.52 -6.90 11.92
CA HIS A 4 -14.94 -7.83 12.97
C HIS A 4 -15.87 -7.15 13.98
N ASN A 5 -15.69 -5.86 14.19
CA ASN A 5 -16.56 -5.04 15.01
C ASN A 5 -17.58 -4.33 14.10
N PRO A 6 -18.89 -4.57 14.23
CA PRO A 6 -19.90 -3.89 13.42
C PRO A 6 -19.88 -2.36 13.51
N ALA A 7 -19.26 -1.81 14.56
CA ALA A 7 -19.11 -0.36 14.73
C ALA A 7 -17.90 0.24 13.99
N GLU A 8 -16.95 -0.60 13.55
CA GLU A 8 -15.68 -0.18 12.95
C GLU A 8 -15.55 -0.68 11.51
N LYS A 9 -16.42 -0.22 10.64
CA LYS A 9 -16.39 -0.61 9.23
C LYS A 9 -15.35 0.17 8.45
N ILE A 10 -14.44 -0.53 7.78
CA ILE A 10 -13.49 0.07 6.85
C ILE A 10 -14.14 0.18 5.48
N SER A 11 -14.29 1.41 4.97
CA SER A 11 -14.78 1.63 3.61
C SER A 11 -13.69 1.28 2.60
N ILE A 12 -13.99 0.30 1.75
CA ILE A 12 -13.13 -0.18 0.67
C ILE A 12 -13.75 0.01 -0.71
N GLN A 13 -14.91 0.64 -0.75
CA GLN A 13 -15.63 0.88 -2.00
C GLN A 13 -14.80 1.78 -2.92
N ASN A 14 -14.74 1.41 -4.20
CA ASN A 14 -13.98 2.12 -5.23
C ASN A 14 -12.47 2.25 -4.97
N ARG A 15 -11.92 1.44 -4.06
CA ARG A 15 -10.47 1.40 -3.86
C ARG A 15 -9.83 0.38 -4.80
N PRO A 16 -8.66 0.69 -5.36
CA PRO A 16 -7.86 -0.29 -6.09
C PRO A 16 -7.55 -1.51 -5.24
N TRP A 17 -7.54 -2.66 -5.89
CA TRP A 17 -7.26 -3.93 -5.22
C TRP A 17 -6.29 -4.78 -6.03
N ARG A 18 -5.56 -5.64 -5.33
CA ARG A 18 -4.65 -6.65 -5.89
C ARG A 18 -4.96 -8.00 -5.28
N GLY A 19 -4.68 -9.08 -6.00
CA GLY A 19 -4.98 -10.44 -5.58
C GLY A 19 -6.25 -10.96 -6.21
N THR A 20 -7.15 -11.55 -5.42
CA THR A 20 -8.39 -12.17 -5.91
C THR A 20 -9.60 -11.34 -5.52
N SER A 21 -10.42 -10.97 -6.50
CA SER A 21 -11.55 -10.03 -6.33
C SER A 21 -12.59 -10.50 -5.32
N ASP A 22 -12.87 -11.81 -5.26
CA ASP A 22 -13.85 -12.47 -4.40
C ASP A 22 -13.23 -13.25 -3.23
N ALA A 23 -11.96 -12.95 -2.92
CA ALA A 23 -11.24 -13.55 -1.82
C ALA A 23 -12.01 -13.39 -0.49
N LYS A 24 -11.98 -14.43 0.33
CA LYS A 24 -12.63 -14.44 1.64
C LYS A 24 -11.88 -13.63 2.70
N VAL A 25 -10.60 -13.37 2.45
CA VAL A 25 -9.78 -12.54 3.33
C VAL A 25 -9.35 -11.30 2.59
N THR A 26 -9.68 -10.15 3.16
CA THR A 26 -9.24 -8.85 2.69
C THR A 26 -8.24 -8.25 3.66
N ILE A 27 -7.08 -7.87 3.14
CA ILE A 27 -6.02 -7.17 3.86
C ILE A 27 -6.09 -5.71 3.46
N VAL A 28 -6.40 -4.82 4.40
CA VAL A 28 -6.34 -3.38 4.19
C VAL A 28 -5.07 -2.85 4.83
N ASN A 29 -4.25 -2.17 4.05
CA ASN A 29 -3.07 -1.47 4.53
C ASN A 29 -3.30 0.04 4.48
N PHE A 30 -3.21 0.71 5.62
CA PHE A 30 -3.05 2.16 5.65
C PHE A 30 -1.60 2.47 5.35
N ASP A 31 -1.37 3.08 4.21
CA ASP A 31 -0.09 3.21 3.53
C ASP A 31 0.31 4.67 3.35
N ASP A 32 1.63 4.88 3.29
CA ASP A 32 2.25 6.16 2.99
C ASP A 32 3.38 5.91 1.98
N LEU A 33 3.25 6.49 0.79
CA LEU A 33 4.17 6.25 -0.34
C LEU A 33 5.60 6.78 -0.10
N GLU A 34 5.79 7.65 0.89
CA GLU A 34 7.12 8.15 1.29
C GLU A 34 7.71 7.36 2.47
N CYS A 35 6.89 6.56 3.17
CA CYS A 35 7.30 5.85 4.37
C CYS A 35 8.24 4.67 4.04
N PRO A 36 9.47 4.64 4.59
CA PRO A 36 10.42 3.56 4.32
C PRO A 36 9.96 2.21 4.87
N TYR A 37 9.18 2.20 5.94
CA TYR A 37 8.60 0.96 6.48
C TYR A 37 7.49 0.41 5.59
N CYS A 38 6.69 1.28 4.95
CA CYS A 38 5.71 0.90 3.94
C CYS A 38 6.40 0.31 2.71
N ALA A 39 7.43 0.99 2.21
CA ALA A 39 8.23 0.51 1.08
C ALA A 39 8.81 -0.88 1.34
N ARG A 40 9.39 -1.07 2.52
CA ARG A 40 9.95 -2.37 2.92
C ARG A 40 8.89 -3.47 2.99
N MET A 41 7.75 -3.21 3.62
CA MET A 41 6.65 -4.17 3.70
C MET A 41 6.10 -4.51 2.32
N HIS A 42 5.94 -3.50 1.47
CA HIS A 42 5.46 -3.65 0.10
C HIS A 42 6.39 -4.52 -0.76
N GLN A 43 7.72 -4.34 -0.62
CA GLN A 43 8.71 -5.04 -1.43
C GLN A 43 9.05 -6.44 -0.92
N GLU A 44 9.09 -6.63 0.40
CA GLU A 44 9.59 -7.86 1.02
C GLU A 44 8.48 -8.79 1.48
N LEU A 45 7.46 -8.25 2.18
CA LEU A 45 6.44 -9.06 2.85
C LEU A 45 5.26 -9.40 1.95
N PHE A 46 4.68 -8.40 1.29
CA PHE A 46 3.45 -8.61 0.53
C PHE A 46 3.60 -9.55 -0.67
N PRO A 47 4.71 -9.54 -1.44
CA PRO A 47 4.89 -10.53 -2.50
C PRO A 47 4.92 -11.96 -1.99
N ALA A 48 5.59 -12.22 -0.86
CA ALA A 48 5.64 -13.54 -0.24
C ALA A 48 4.25 -13.99 0.23
N VAL A 49 3.48 -13.09 0.87
CA VAL A 49 2.11 -13.36 1.30
C VAL A 49 1.18 -13.59 0.10
N GLN A 50 1.29 -12.79 -0.95
CA GLN A 50 0.49 -12.99 -2.18
C GLN A 50 0.77 -14.32 -2.85
N ASP A 51 2.02 -14.75 -2.89
CA ASP A 51 2.39 -16.03 -3.49
C ASP A 51 1.89 -17.20 -2.64
N HIS A 52 2.09 -17.14 -1.33
CA HIS A 52 1.66 -18.18 -0.40
C HIS A 52 0.15 -18.37 -0.35
N TYR A 53 -0.61 -17.27 -0.30
CA TYR A 53 -2.08 -17.25 -0.23
C TYR A 53 -2.74 -16.98 -1.58
N LYS A 54 -2.10 -17.40 -2.67
CA LYS A 54 -2.61 -17.17 -4.03
C LYS A 54 -4.05 -17.63 -4.20
N GLY A 55 -4.91 -16.72 -4.65
CA GLY A 55 -6.34 -16.98 -4.82
C GLY A 55 -7.18 -16.85 -3.55
N MET A 56 -6.57 -16.62 -2.38
CA MET A 56 -7.28 -16.60 -1.09
C MET A 56 -7.36 -15.22 -0.46
N VAL A 57 -6.52 -14.27 -0.90
CA VAL A 57 -6.41 -12.93 -0.32
C VAL A 57 -6.63 -11.83 -1.35
N LYS A 58 -7.14 -10.73 -0.86
CA LYS A 58 -7.32 -9.46 -1.56
C LYS A 58 -6.62 -8.37 -0.78
N PHE A 59 -5.77 -7.60 -1.45
CA PHE A 59 -5.08 -6.46 -0.86
C PHE A 59 -5.74 -5.16 -1.31
N ILE A 60 -5.91 -4.24 -0.38
CA ILE A 60 -6.40 -2.89 -0.60
C ILE A 60 -5.52 -1.91 0.16
N TYR A 61 -5.09 -0.85 -0.50
CA TYR A 61 -4.40 0.26 0.15
C TYR A 61 -5.36 1.41 0.43
N LYS A 62 -5.20 1.97 1.62
CA LYS A 62 -5.84 3.19 2.09
C LYS A 62 -4.75 4.23 2.33
N ASP A 63 -4.95 5.42 1.82
CA ASP A 63 -3.96 6.49 1.94
C ASP A 63 -3.93 7.02 3.37
N PHE A 64 -2.74 7.09 3.96
CA PHE A 64 -2.50 7.69 5.27
C PHE A 64 -1.14 8.40 5.30
N PRO A 65 -0.95 9.44 4.46
CA PRO A 65 0.30 10.18 4.41
C PRO A 65 0.58 10.88 5.74
N LEU A 66 1.78 10.68 6.30
CA LEU A 66 2.25 11.31 7.53
C LEU A 66 2.84 12.68 7.21
N VAL A 67 1.99 13.62 6.81
CA VAL A 67 2.36 14.92 6.22
C VAL A 67 3.30 15.79 7.07
N GLU A 68 3.37 15.54 8.39
CA GLU A 68 4.27 16.25 9.29
C GLU A 68 5.75 15.87 9.09
N ILE A 69 6.01 14.66 8.56
CA ILE A 69 7.36 14.11 8.39
C ILE A 69 7.64 13.63 6.97
N HIS A 70 6.63 13.46 6.15
CA HIS A 70 6.71 12.97 4.79
C HIS A 70 6.14 14.03 3.82
N PRO A 71 6.98 14.97 3.36
CA PRO A 71 6.52 16.18 2.68
C PRO A 71 5.90 15.97 1.30
N TRP A 72 6.22 14.86 0.60
CA TRP A 72 5.64 14.59 -0.72
C TRP A 72 4.60 13.45 -0.73
N ALA A 73 4.37 12.80 0.42
CA ALA A 73 3.46 11.66 0.53
C ALA A 73 2.02 11.98 0.10
N MET A 74 1.49 13.16 0.48
CA MET A 74 0.16 13.62 0.08
C MET A 74 0.05 13.75 -1.44
N HIS A 75 1.02 14.39 -2.07
CA HIS A 75 1.06 14.58 -3.52
C HIS A 75 1.09 13.23 -4.27
N ALA A 76 1.93 12.30 -3.81
CA ALA A 76 2.00 10.95 -4.37
C ALA A 76 0.68 10.19 -4.24
N ALA A 77 0.01 10.29 -3.08
CA ALA A 77 -1.29 9.64 -2.85
C ALA A 77 -2.39 10.20 -3.78
N VAL A 78 -2.40 11.52 -4.01
CA VAL A 78 -3.33 12.15 -4.97
C VAL A 78 -3.07 11.66 -6.38
N ASN A 79 -1.81 11.64 -6.82
CA ASN A 79 -1.46 11.16 -8.16
C ASN A 79 -1.80 9.68 -8.36
N ALA A 80 -1.57 8.83 -7.36
CA ALA A 80 -2.01 7.44 -7.37
C ALA A 80 -3.54 7.32 -7.52
N GLY A 81 -4.29 8.15 -6.81
CA GLY A 81 -5.75 8.23 -6.93
C GLY A 81 -6.21 8.60 -8.35
N CYS A 82 -5.54 9.57 -8.99
CA CYS A 82 -5.84 9.96 -10.38
C CYS A 82 -5.64 8.83 -11.38
N LEU A 83 -4.63 7.98 -11.19
CA LEU A 83 -4.44 6.77 -11.98
C LEU A 83 -5.54 5.74 -11.70
N ALA A 84 -5.87 5.53 -10.43
CA ALA A 84 -6.91 4.61 -10.00
C ALA A 84 -8.28 4.92 -10.59
N ASP A 85 -8.60 6.19 -10.79
CA ASP A 85 -9.86 6.64 -11.41
C ASP A 85 -10.05 6.16 -12.85
N GLN A 86 -8.96 5.77 -13.50
CA GLN A 86 -8.99 5.25 -14.85
C GLN A 86 -8.66 3.77 -14.95
N ASN A 87 -7.72 3.28 -14.14
CA ASN A 87 -7.27 1.89 -14.24
C ASN A 87 -6.67 1.39 -12.93
N ASN A 88 -7.18 0.25 -12.43
CA ASN A 88 -6.68 -0.40 -11.22
C ASN A 88 -5.20 -0.79 -11.31
N ASP A 89 -4.77 -1.31 -12.46
CA ASP A 89 -3.42 -1.82 -12.62
C ASP A 89 -2.38 -0.70 -12.70
N ASP A 90 -2.77 0.46 -13.23
CA ASP A 90 -1.89 1.64 -13.30
C ASP A 90 -1.66 2.24 -11.92
N TYR A 91 -2.69 2.24 -11.06
CA TYR A 91 -2.52 2.56 -9.65
C TYR A 91 -1.43 1.68 -9.03
N TRP A 92 -1.53 0.35 -9.19
CA TRP A 92 -0.60 -0.58 -8.58
C TRP A 92 0.81 -0.49 -9.17
N ARG A 93 0.94 -0.28 -10.48
CA ARG A 93 2.26 -0.05 -11.10
C ARG A 93 2.94 1.20 -10.58
N PHE A 94 2.17 2.27 -10.40
CA PHE A 94 2.69 3.51 -9.82
C PHE A 94 3.11 3.30 -8.35
N VAL A 95 2.29 2.66 -7.54
CA VAL A 95 2.60 2.33 -6.13
C VAL A 95 3.84 1.44 -6.03
N ASP A 96 3.91 0.38 -6.86
CA ASP A 96 5.08 -0.51 -6.93
C ASP A 96 6.35 0.27 -7.27
N TYR A 97 6.25 1.18 -8.24
CA TYR A 97 7.40 1.99 -8.67
C TYR A 97 7.86 2.93 -7.57
N ILE A 98 6.96 3.69 -6.98
CA ILE A 98 7.31 4.66 -5.93
C ILE A 98 7.96 3.95 -4.73
N HIS A 99 7.36 2.87 -4.22
CA HIS A 99 7.95 2.10 -3.12
C HIS A 99 9.30 1.47 -3.47
N GLY A 100 9.54 1.16 -4.75
CA GLY A 100 10.82 0.64 -5.22
C GLY A 100 11.90 1.69 -5.46
N HIS A 101 11.51 2.98 -5.64
CA HIS A 101 12.38 4.03 -6.16
C HIS A 101 12.16 5.38 -5.46
N THR A 102 11.98 5.36 -4.14
CA THR A 102 11.72 6.58 -3.35
C THR A 102 12.77 7.66 -3.54
N ASP A 103 14.03 7.27 -3.73
CA ASP A 103 15.16 8.20 -3.96
C ASP A 103 15.04 8.97 -5.28
N GLU A 104 14.36 8.41 -6.28
CA GLU A 104 14.16 9.07 -7.58
C GLU A 104 13.20 10.25 -7.48
N VAL A 105 12.27 10.24 -6.51
CA VAL A 105 11.28 11.30 -6.32
C VAL A 105 11.95 12.64 -6.01
N THR A 106 12.97 12.64 -5.17
CA THR A 106 13.75 13.83 -4.81
C THR A 106 15.06 13.96 -5.57
N GLY A 107 15.46 12.88 -6.27
CA GLY A 107 16.70 12.79 -7.03
C GLY A 107 17.96 12.92 -6.18
N PRO A 108 19.16 12.95 -6.81
CA PRO A 108 20.43 12.95 -6.10
C PRO A 108 20.70 14.22 -5.28
N ALA A 109 19.97 15.31 -5.55
CA ALA A 109 20.05 16.55 -4.78
C ALA A 109 19.12 16.57 -3.55
N HIS A 110 18.35 15.51 -3.33
CA HIS A 110 17.30 15.43 -2.28
C HIS A 110 16.34 16.64 -2.32
N ASP A 111 15.94 17.06 -3.53
CA ASP A 111 15.09 18.23 -3.74
C ASP A 111 13.63 17.92 -3.42
N VAL A 112 13.25 18.11 -2.17
CA VAL A 112 11.89 17.96 -1.71
C VAL A 112 10.92 18.93 -2.41
N HIS A 113 11.38 20.15 -2.76
CA HIS A 113 10.53 21.13 -3.42
C HIS A 113 10.22 20.76 -4.89
N GLY A 114 11.11 20.01 -5.54
CA GLY A 114 10.90 19.48 -6.87
C GLY A 114 10.12 18.19 -6.93
N ALA A 115 9.94 17.51 -5.79
CA ALA A 115 9.32 16.18 -5.71
C ALA A 115 7.94 16.11 -6.39
N GLY A 116 7.08 17.13 -6.20
CA GLY A 116 5.75 17.19 -6.82
C GLY A 116 5.82 17.10 -8.35
N LYS A 117 6.71 17.86 -8.98
CA LYS A 117 6.89 17.81 -10.45
C LYS A 117 7.40 16.46 -10.94
N THR A 118 8.28 15.83 -10.15
CA THR A 118 8.79 14.50 -10.46
C THR A 118 7.67 13.47 -10.39
N LEU A 119 6.85 13.53 -9.34
CA LEU A 119 5.68 12.66 -9.16
C LEU A 119 4.65 12.84 -10.26
N ASP A 120 4.38 14.10 -10.67
CA ASP A 120 3.47 14.39 -11.77
C ASP A 120 3.95 13.76 -13.07
N LYS A 121 5.25 13.90 -13.36
CA LYS A 121 5.85 13.27 -14.53
C LYS A 121 5.78 11.75 -14.46
N MET A 122 6.09 11.15 -13.32
CA MET A 122 6.01 9.69 -13.14
C MET A 122 4.60 9.16 -13.36
N ALA A 123 3.58 9.85 -12.84
CA ALA A 123 2.18 9.48 -13.06
C ALA A 123 1.73 9.67 -14.51
N HIS A 124 2.15 10.77 -15.15
CA HIS A 124 1.89 11.02 -16.58
C HIS A 124 2.52 9.91 -17.45
N ASP A 125 3.81 9.61 -17.25
CA ASP A 125 4.55 8.59 -18.01
C ASP A 125 3.89 7.20 -17.84
N GLU A 126 3.36 6.88 -16.64
CA GLU A 126 2.58 5.66 -16.41
C GLU A 126 1.30 5.64 -17.24
N GLY A 127 0.54 6.74 -17.22
CA GLY A 127 -0.68 6.87 -18.00
C GLY A 127 -0.43 6.79 -19.51
N GLU A 128 0.66 7.41 -20.00
CA GLU A 128 1.06 7.35 -21.42
C GLU A 128 1.39 5.91 -21.84
N ARG A 129 2.18 5.20 -21.02
CA ARG A 129 2.54 3.80 -21.27
C ARG A 129 1.32 2.90 -21.38
N SER A 130 0.30 3.14 -20.58
CA SER A 130 -0.94 2.37 -20.53
C SER A 130 -2.03 2.89 -21.45
N LYS A 131 -1.76 3.98 -22.18
CA LYS A 131 -2.72 4.61 -23.11
C LYS A 131 -4.00 5.09 -22.43
N LEU A 132 -3.86 5.65 -21.22
CA LEU A 132 -4.95 6.32 -20.53
C LEU A 132 -5.37 7.60 -21.23
N ASP A 133 -6.52 8.16 -20.84
CA ASP A 133 -6.89 9.52 -21.22
C ASP A 133 -5.98 10.52 -20.49
N LEU A 134 -4.90 10.93 -21.17
CA LEU A 134 -3.90 11.83 -20.60
C LEU A 134 -4.47 13.21 -20.26
N ALA A 135 -5.43 13.72 -21.05
CA ALA A 135 -6.04 15.01 -20.75
C ALA A 135 -6.81 14.96 -19.42
N LYS A 136 -7.53 13.85 -19.18
CA LYS A 136 -8.23 13.61 -17.92
C LYS A 136 -7.25 13.39 -16.77
N LEU A 137 -6.18 12.63 -17.00
CA LEU A 137 -5.15 12.36 -16.00
C LEU A 137 -4.45 13.64 -15.58
N ASP A 138 -3.95 14.43 -16.51
CA ASP A 138 -3.22 15.67 -16.24
C ASP A 138 -4.12 16.72 -15.56
N ALA A 139 -5.41 16.79 -15.92
CA ALA A 139 -6.36 17.66 -15.25
C ALA A 139 -6.60 17.24 -13.79
N CYS A 140 -6.63 15.93 -13.52
CA CYS A 140 -6.75 15.39 -12.16
C CYS A 140 -5.49 15.71 -11.34
N ILE A 141 -4.31 15.38 -11.87
CA ILE A 141 -3.00 15.64 -11.25
C ILE A 141 -2.85 17.14 -10.97
N GLY A 142 -3.10 17.99 -11.95
CA GLY A 142 -2.95 19.44 -11.81
C GLY A 142 -3.91 20.08 -10.80
N LYS A 143 -5.05 19.45 -10.53
CA LYS A 143 -6.01 19.91 -9.53
C LYS A 143 -5.55 19.67 -8.10
N GLN A 144 -4.78 18.62 -7.84
CA GLN A 144 -4.31 18.20 -6.51
C GLN A 144 -5.43 18.20 -5.47
N ASP A 145 -6.55 17.55 -5.79
CA ASP A 145 -7.67 17.43 -4.87
C ASP A 145 -7.39 16.37 -3.79
N GLU A 146 -7.07 16.85 -2.61
CA GLU A 146 -6.72 15.99 -1.46
C GLU A 146 -7.93 15.38 -0.75
N SER A 147 -9.15 15.70 -1.16
CA SER A 147 -10.37 15.36 -0.41
C SER A 147 -10.52 13.87 -0.14
N ALA A 148 -10.24 13.02 -1.13
CA ALA A 148 -10.31 11.56 -0.99
C ALA A 148 -9.21 11.02 -0.06
N VAL A 149 -7.99 11.54 -0.15
CA VAL A 149 -6.88 11.16 0.74
C VAL A 149 -7.18 11.57 2.17
N ARG A 150 -7.65 12.80 2.39
CA ARG A 150 -8.04 13.30 3.73
C ARG A 150 -9.20 12.51 4.33
N ALA A 151 -10.17 12.08 3.52
CA ALA A 151 -11.24 11.20 3.98
C ALA A 151 -10.69 9.83 4.42
N SER A 152 -9.70 9.29 3.71
CA SER A 152 -9.01 8.06 4.09
C SER A 152 -8.24 8.22 5.40
N MET A 153 -7.49 9.32 5.56
CA MET A 153 -6.78 9.65 6.80
C MET A 153 -7.74 9.74 7.99
N LYS A 154 -8.84 10.50 7.82
CA LYS A 154 -9.87 10.61 8.86
C LYS A 154 -10.46 9.27 9.27
N GLN A 155 -10.66 8.36 8.32
CA GLN A 155 -11.09 7.01 8.65
C GLN A 155 -10.01 6.25 9.43
N GLY A 156 -8.73 6.35 9.02
CA GLY A 156 -7.61 5.78 9.75
C GLY A 156 -7.55 6.27 11.19
N ASP A 157 -7.67 7.59 11.40
CA ASP A 157 -7.71 8.19 12.73
C ASP A 157 -8.84 7.61 13.59
N SER A 158 -10.05 7.47 13.02
CA SER A 158 -11.20 6.89 13.72
C SER A 158 -11.02 5.42 14.09
N LEU A 159 -10.15 4.70 13.38
CA LEU A 159 -9.76 3.31 13.64
C LEU A 159 -8.51 3.22 14.54
N GLY A 160 -8.00 4.34 15.04
CA GLY A 160 -6.82 4.40 15.88
C GLY A 160 -5.50 4.17 15.14
N VAL A 161 -5.45 4.39 13.83
CA VAL A 161 -4.19 4.38 13.08
C VAL A 161 -3.36 5.58 13.51
N THR A 162 -2.15 5.33 14.00
CA THR A 162 -1.22 6.37 14.49
C THR A 162 0.10 6.41 13.72
N GLY A 163 0.23 5.55 12.72
CA GLY A 163 1.43 5.43 11.90
C GLY A 163 1.25 4.41 10.79
N THR A 164 2.21 4.37 9.89
CA THR A 164 2.21 3.51 8.72
C THR A 164 3.46 2.61 8.68
N PRO A 165 3.33 1.40 8.18
CA PRO A 165 2.09 0.74 7.75
C PRO A 165 1.21 0.29 8.93
N THR A 166 -0.12 0.31 8.76
CA THR A 166 -1.06 -0.33 9.70
C THR A 166 -2.01 -1.23 8.92
N LEU A 167 -2.04 -2.50 9.29
CA LEU A 167 -2.80 -3.53 8.60
C LEU A 167 -4.09 -3.89 9.32
N PHE A 168 -5.11 -4.24 8.54
CA PHE A 168 -6.33 -4.87 9.00
C PHE A 168 -6.59 -6.13 8.17
N VAL A 169 -6.73 -7.27 8.83
CA VAL A 169 -7.11 -8.54 8.20
C VAL A 169 -8.57 -8.82 8.54
N ASN A 170 -9.47 -8.75 7.55
CA ASN A 170 -10.91 -8.83 7.75
C ASN A 170 -11.44 -7.93 8.88
N GLY A 171 -10.86 -6.73 9.03
CA GLY A 171 -11.22 -5.75 10.06
C GLY A 171 -10.50 -5.92 11.40
N GLU A 172 -9.74 -6.98 11.59
CA GLU A 172 -8.88 -7.11 12.77
C GLU A 172 -7.59 -6.31 12.56
N ARG A 173 -7.32 -5.36 13.45
CA ARG A 173 -6.14 -4.51 13.38
C ARG A 173 -4.89 -5.29 13.78
N ILE A 174 -3.86 -5.16 12.96
CA ILE A 174 -2.53 -5.67 13.22
C ILE A 174 -1.56 -4.49 13.10
N SER A 175 -0.88 -4.14 14.20
CA SER A 175 -0.04 -2.93 14.28
C SER A 175 1.44 -3.26 14.19
N GLY A 176 2.19 -2.40 13.50
CA GLY A 176 3.65 -2.43 13.43
C GLY A 176 4.21 -3.15 12.22
N VAL A 177 5.54 -3.07 12.06
CA VAL A 177 6.28 -3.88 11.08
C VAL A 177 6.31 -5.31 11.60
N LEU A 178 5.44 -6.15 11.03
CA LEU A 178 5.24 -7.50 11.49
C LEU A 178 6.24 -8.47 10.86
N PRO A 179 6.70 -9.45 11.62
CA PRO A 179 7.26 -10.66 11.04
C PRO A 179 6.19 -11.35 10.16
N GLU A 180 6.61 -11.91 9.05
CA GLU A 180 5.74 -12.68 8.13
C GLU A 180 4.86 -13.71 8.87
N ALA A 181 5.41 -14.36 9.90
CA ALA A 181 4.71 -15.36 10.71
C ALA A 181 3.47 -14.79 11.45
N GLU A 182 3.52 -13.55 11.91
CA GLU A 182 2.38 -12.94 12.60
C GLU A 182 1.26 -12.60 11.62
N LEU A 183 1.59 -12.03 10.46
CA LEU A 183 0.63 -11.75 9.41
C LEU A 183 0.01 -13.05 8.89
N SER A 184 0.82 -14.09 8.65
CA SER A 184 0.34 -15.40 8.23
C SER A 184 -0.61 -16.02 9.26
N THR A 185 -0.30 -15.89 10.55
CA THR A 185 -1.20 -16.38 11.62
C THR A 185 -2.57 -15.70 11.58
N ALA A 186 -2.59 -14.39 11.35
CA ALA A 186 -3.85 -13.63 11.25
C ALA A 186 -4.64 -14.03 9.99
N ILE A 187 -3.97 -14.18 8.86
CA ILE A 187 -4.60 -14.62 7.60
C ILE A 187 -5.16 -16.03 7.74
N ASP A 188 -4.40 -16.96 8.30
CA ASP A 188 -4.83 -18.35 8.54
C ASP A 188 -6.07 -18.42 9.43
N ARG A 189 -6.11 -17.61 10.49
CA ARG A 189 -7.28 -17.52 11.35
C ARG A 189 -8.48 -17.01 10.57
N ALA A 190 -8.34 -15.91 9.85
CA ALA A 190 -9.41 -15.32 9.05
C ALA A 190 -9.93 -16.27 7.97
N LEU A 191 -9.06 -17.08 7.35
CA LEU A 191 -9.45 -18.11 6.41
C LEU A 191 -10.30 -19.20 7.07
N ARG A 192 -9.87 -19.72 8.24
CA ARG A 192 -10.63 -20.73 8.99
C ARG A 192 -12.00 -20.21 9.43
N GLU A 193 -12.08 -18.98 9.90
CA GLU A 193 -13.34 -18.32 10.26
C GLU A 193 -14.28 -18.17 9.05
N ALA A 194 -13.72 -17.98 7.86
CA ALA A 194 -14.46 -17.94 6.59
C ALA A 194 -14.77 -19.36 6.03
N GLY A 195 -14.42 -20.43 6.74
CA GLY A 195 -14.63 -21.81 6.30
C GLY A 195 -13.66 -22.29 5.21
N VAL A 196 -12.53 -21.61 5.05
CA VAL A 196 -11.50 -21.93 4.06
C VAL A 196 -10.27 -22.54 4.77
N GLN A 197 -9.78 -23.66 4.25
CA GLN A 197 -8.56 -24.27 4.76
C GLN A 197 -7.34 -23.45 4.32
N PRO A 198 -6.50 -22.96 5.25
CA PRO A 198 -5.23 -22.32 4.90
C PRO A 198 -4.29 -23.26 4.15
N PRO A 199 -3.36 -22.74 3.36
CA PRO A 199 -2.30 -23.54 2.77
C PRO A 199 -1.42 -24.15 3.87
N ALA A 200 -0.58 -25.11 3.51
CA ALA A 200 0.41 -25.64 4.45
C ALA A 200 1.32 -24.49 4.93
N PRO A 201 1.76 -24.50 6.21
CA PRO A 201 2.66 -23.47 6.71
C PRO A 201 3.86 -23.27 5.79
N LEU A 202 4.28 -22.03 5.59
CA LEU A 202 5.55 -21.74 4.95
C LEU A 202 6.62 -22.53 5.72
N ALA A 203 7.25 -23.50 5.08
CA ALA A 203 8.46 -24.09 5.64
C ALA A 203 9.39 -22.93 5.96
N GLU A 204 9.92 -22.85 7.20
CA GLU A 204 10.85 -21.80 7.58
C GLU A 204 11.87 -21.66 6.45
N ALA A 205 11.75 -20.56 5.70
CA ALA A 205 12.71 -20.28 4.64
C ALA A 205 14.06 -20.24 5.33
N ALA A 206 14.91 -21.21 5.01
CA ALA A 206 16.22 -21.41 5.64
C ALA A 206 16.85 -20.03 5.83
N LYS A 207 17.12 -19.65 7.08
CA LYS A 207 17.68 -18.37 7.48
C LYS A 207 18.81 -18.05 6.52
N LYS A 208 18.57 -17.13 5.58
CA LYS A 208 19.62 -16.59 4.74
C LYS A 208 20.63 -15.97 5.72
N PRO A 209 21.90 -16.40 5.72
CA PRO A 209 22.85 -15.89 6.69
C PRO A 209 22.91 -14.39 6.59
N ALA A 210 22.82 -13.72 7.72
CA ALA A 210 22.93 -12.27 7.80
C ALA A 210 24.23 -11.86 7.10
N VAL A 211 24.12 -10.93 6.14
CA VAL A 211 25.29 -10.31 5.51
C VAL A 211 26.10 -9.66 6.63
N PRO A 212 27.37 -10.04 6.83
CA PRO A 212 28.17 -9.43 7.87
C PRO A 212 28.33 -7.91 7.60
N PRO A 213 28.39 -7.08 8.64
CA PRO A 213 28.59 -5.66 8.47
C PRO A 213 29.92 -5.39 7.75
N PRO A 214 30.02 -4.34 6.92
CA PRO A 214 31.26 -3.98 6.26
C PRO A 214 32.34 -3.69 7.31
N PRO A 215 33.61 -4.01 7.02
CA PRO A 215 34.69 -3.79 7.93
C PRO A 215 34.83 -2.28 8.25
N ALA A 216 34.95 -1.98 9.54
CA ALA A 216 35.22 -0.62 10.01
C ALA A 216 36.51 -0.11 9.38
N LYS A 217 36.49 1.09 8.79
CA LYS A 217 37.67 1.85 8.36
C LYS A 217 38.17 2.67 9.52
#